data_2bdcec82df3907d79e4bfd07980d6387
#
_entry.id   2bdcec82df3907d79e4bfd07980d6387
#
_cell.length_a   1.000
_cell.length_b   1.000
_cell.length_c   1.000
_cell.angle_alpha   90.00
_cell.angle_beta   90.00
_cell.angle_gamma   90.00
#
_symmetry.space_group_name_H-M   'P 1'
#
loop_
_entity.id
_entity.type
_entity.pdbx_description
1 polymer ?
#
loop_
_entity_poly.entity_id
_entity_poly.type
_entity_poly.pdbx_seq_one_letter_code
_entity_poly.pdbx_strand_id
1 'polypeptide(L)'
;GGCVIVCCHYKRICEPYEAPKREMRTSDMQGLDFLVASLYHAISVTVWGRLYRRALFEKELRHYPLRLGEDSLLNIQIGCQQPRVRFVDYVGYGYVQRGGSANRSPLDIGYCVKFSEAVHAELVRHRDVVGDRLEFYLLLNKMRWYLVYLRKSHNPWAGDTEFARGINAEAERYRAELEGFFSRCDWLLLRMDRRRWMRPGVLAVSTLMRWGKSLKRRLTR
;
A
#
# COMPACT_ATOMS: atom_id res chain seq x y z
N GLY A 1 7.71 28.33 1.50
CA GLY A 1 7.60 27.23 2.43
C GLY A 1 8.43 26.05 1.96
N GLY A 2 9.38 25.58 2.81
CA GLY A 2 10.30 24.50 2.48
C GLY A 2 9.63 23.12 2.44
N CYS A 3 10.29 22.15 1.81
CA CYS A 3 9.91 20.73 1.86
C CYS A 3 9.91 20.23 3.31
N VAL A 4 8.97 19.38 3.66
CA VAL A 4 8.82 18.78 5.01
C VAL A 4 9.12 17.29 5.05
N ILE A 5 9.14 16.62 3.89
CA ILE A 5 9.60 15.23 3.74
C ILE A 5 10.54 15.15 2.54
N VAL A 6 11.69 14.49 2.73
CA VAL A 6 12.60 14.14 1.64
C VAL A 6 12.69 12.61 1.58
N CYS A 7 12.39 12.05 0.42
CA CYS A 7 12.47 10.62 0.15
C CYS A 7 13.67 10.31 -0.73
N CYS A 8 14.40 9.25 -0.41
CA CYS A 8 15.50 8.75 -1.23
C CYS A 8 15.24 7.30 -1.69
N HIS A 9 16.03 6.85 -2.65
CA HIS A 9 16.05 5.46 -3.05
C HIS A 9 16.74 4.57 -2.02
N TYR A 10 16.49 3.28 -2.11
CA TYR A 10 17.15 2.27 -1.29
C TYR A 10 17.71 1.13 -2.13
N LYS A 11 18.69 0.45 -1.60
CA LYS A 11 19.19 -0.83 -2.13
C LYS A 11 18.89 -1.95 -1.14
N ARG A 12 18.60 -3.14 -1.65
CA ARG A 12 18.57 -4.34 -0.82
C ARG A 12 19.99 -4.85 -0.62
N ILE A 13 20.30 -5.16 0.61
CA ILE A 13 21.54 -5.82 0.99
C ILE A 13 21.19 -7.27 1.31
N CYS A 14 21.51 -8.15 0.39
CA CYS A 14 21.42 -9.61 0.54
C CYS A 14 22.61 -10.23 -0.19
N GLU A 15 22.94 -11.44 0.17
CA GLU A 15 24.00 -12.18 -0.51
C GLU A 15 23.40 -13.05 -1.62
N PRO A 16 23.87 -12.93 -2.87
CA PRO A 16 24.80 -11.92 -3.39
C PRO A 16 24.17 -10.51 -3.49
N TYR A 17 25.01 -9.49 -3.55
CA TYR A 17 24.62 -8.06 -3.63
C TYR A 17 23.63 -7.80 -4.75
N GLU A 18 22.49 -7.18 -4.43
CA GLU A 18 21.48 -6.76 -5.43
C GLU A 18 21.65 -5.27 -5.81
N ALA A 19 21.37 -4.99 -7.08
CA ALA A 19 21.38 -3.63 -7.61
C ALA A 19 20.38 -2.72 -6.89
N PRO A 20 20.58 -1.40 -6.88
CA PRO A 20 19.67 -0.44 -6.31
C PRO A 20 18.26 -0.60 -6.91
N LYS A 21 17.25 -0.63 -6.04
CA LYS A 21 15.86 -0.60 -6.46
C LYS A 21 15.35 0.82 -6.32
N ARG A 22 15.00 1.44 -7.44
CA ARG A 22 14.41 2.77 -7.46
C ARG A 22 12.96 2.75 -6.98
N GLU A 23 12.53 3.82 -6.33
CA GLU A 23 11.12 4.07 -6.08
C GLU A 23 10.36 4.22 -7.42
N MET A 24 9.08 3.84 -7.40
CA MET A 24 8.26 3.87 -8.63
C MET A 24 7.89 5.30 -9.07
N ARG A 25 7.98 6.26 -8.17
CA ARG A 25 7.61 7.65 -8.41
C ARG A 25 8.72 8.58 -7.96
N THR A 26 9.09 9.50 -8.83
CA THR A 26 10.19 10.45 -8.59
C THR A 26 9.72 11.92 -8.62
N SER A 27 8.42 12.17 -8.86
CA SER A 27 7.87 13.53 -8.86
C SER A 27 7.52 14.00 -7.45
N ASP A 28 7.85 15.26 -7.17
CA ASP A 28 7.46 15.93 -5.94
C ASP A 28 5.94 15.88 -5.73
N MET A 29 5.50 15.86 -4.48
CA MET A 29 4.09 15.78 -4.08
C MET A 29 3.75 16.92 -3.13
N GLN A 30 2.48 17.32 -3.14
CA GLN A 30 1.95 18.34 -2.22
C GLN A 30 0.47 18.06 -1.90
N GLY A 31 -0.03 18.71 -0.87
CA GLY A 31 -1.42 18.56 -0.44
C GLY A 31 -1.76 17.11 -0.13
N LEU A 32 -2.85 16.62 -0.68
CA LEU A 32 -3.34 15.24 -0.49
C LEU A 32 -2.64 14.17 -1.36
N ASP A 33 -1.75 14.55 -2.27
CA ASP A 33 -1.07 13.59 -3.16
C ASP A 33 -0.31 12.51 -2.37
N PHE A 34 0.36 12.91 -1.29
CA PHE A 34 1.10 11.99 -0.44
C PHE A 34 0.18 11.06 0.35
N LEU A 35 -0.96 11.56 0.84
CA LEU A 35 -1.99 10.74 1.47
C LEU A 35 -2.51 9.70 0.49
N VAL A 36 -2.97 10.13 -0.68
CA VAL A 36 -3.53 9.25 -1.71
C VAL A 36 -2.50 8.19 -2.13
N ALA A 37 -1.26 8.61 -2.42
CA ALA A 37 -0.19 7.69 -2.80
C ALA A 37 0.13 6.66 -1.69
N SER A 38 -0.01 7.03 -0.42
CA SER A 38 0.17 6.13 0.72
C SER A 38 -0.99 5.15 0.87
N LEU A 39 -2.24 5.57 0.62
CA LEU A 39 -3.42 4.73 0.76
C LEU A 39 -3.41 3.52 -0.18
N TYR A 40 -3.01 3.70 -1.46
CA TYR A 40 -2.97 2.60 -2.42
C TYR A 40 -1.55 2.10 -2.74
N HIS A 41 -0.54 2.53 -1.95
CA HIS A 41 0.86 2.13 -2.05
C HIS A 41 1.48 2.43 -3.43
N ALA A 42 1.20 3.61 -3.99
CA ALA A 42 1.88 4.08 -5.21
C ALA A 42 3.36 4.37 -4.97
N ILE A 43 3.67 4.74 -3.73
CA ILE A 43 5.04 4.92 -3.23
C ILE A 43 5.37 3.85 -2.20
N SER A 44 6.64 3.71 -1.84
CA SER A 44 6.99 2.91 -0.67
C SER A 44 6.31 3.48 0.56
N VAL A 45 5.63 2.63 1.34
CA VAL A 45 4.97 3.06 2.58
C VAL A 45 5.85 2.92 3.80
N THR A 46 7.12 2.57 3.60
CA THR A 46 8.11 2.44 4.68
C THR A 46 8.52 3.82 5.20
N VAL A 47 8.86 3.90 6.48
CA VAL A 47 9.37 5.14 7.09
C VAL A 47 10.87 5.31 6.91
N TRP A 48 11.60 4.22 6.69
CA TRP A 48 13.03 4.29 6.38
C TRP A 48 13.27 4.80 4.93
N GLY A 49 14.46 5.36 4.68
CA GLY A 49 14.76 6.02 3.42
C GLY A 49 14.09 7.40 3.27
N ARG A 50 13.67 8.00 4.39
CA ARG A 50 13.04 9.32 4.43
C ARG A 50 13.58 10.17 5.57
N LEU A 51 13.60 11.47 5.33
CA LEU A 51 13.81 12.48 6.35
C LEU A 51 12.52 13.26 6.51
N TYR A 52 12.06 13.37 7.73
CA TYR A 52 10.83 14.07 8.09
C TYR A 52 11.18 15.31 8.91
N ARG A 53 10.53 16.42 8.62
CA ARG A 53 10.64 17.59 9.50
C ARG A 53 9.99 17.26 10.85
N ARG A 54 10.69 17.59 11.95
CA ARG A 54 10.23 17.30 13.31
C ARG A 54 8.80 17.78 13.60
N ALA A 55 8.43 18.96 13.10
CA ALA A 55 7.09 19.54 13.26
C ALA A 55 5.92 18.62 12.83
N LEU A 56 6.15 17.62 11.95
CA LEU A 56 5.14 16.64 11.59
C LEU A 56 4.79 15.68 12.75
N PHE A 57 5.70 15.53 13.71
CA PHE A 57 5.55 14.67 14.88
C PHE A 57 5.11 15.45 16.14
N GLU A 58 5.03 16.77 16.05
CA GLU A 58 4.51 17.63 17.13
C GLU A 58 2.98 17.67 17.14
N LYS A 59 2.34 17.28 16.03
CA LYS A 59 0.90 17.03 15.96
C LYS A 59 0.61 15.64 16.52
N GLU A 60 -0.60 15.48 17.08
CA GLU A 60 -1.04 14.21 17.65
C GLU A 60 -1.03 13.09 16.60
N LEU A 61 -0.09 12.17 16.74
CA LEU A 61 -0.05 10.90 16.00
C LEU A 61 -0.54 9.79 16.93
N ARG A 62 -1.47 8.97 16.43
CA ARG A 62 -2.03 7.87 17.21
C ARG A 62 -1.26 6.59 16.98
N HIS A 63 -0.99 5.89 18.07
CA HIS A 63 -0.46 4.54 18.01
C HIS A 63 -1.60 3.53 17.87
N TYR A 64 -1.47 2.61 16.90
CA TYR A 64 -2.38 1.50 16.70
C TYR A 64 -1.61 0.19 16.92
N PRO A 65 -2.15 -0.79 17.65
CA PRO A 65 -1.46 -2.06 17.93
C PRO A 65 -1.51 -2.96 16.68
N LEU A 66 -0.80 -2.57 15.64
CA LEU A 66 -0.68 -3.28 14.38
C LEU A 66 0.69 -3.95 14.30
N ARG A 67 0.72 -5.24 13.91
CA ARG A 67 1.96 -6.00 13.71
C ARG A 67 2.58 -5.82 12.32
N LEU A 68 1.82 -5.26 11.39
CA LEU A 68 2.19 -5.07 9.99
C LEU A 68 1.47 -3.84 9.43
N GLY A 69 2.18 -2.98 8.69
CA GLY A 69 1.59 -1.79 8.07
C GLY A 69 1.53 -0.58 9.00
N GLU A 70 2.15 -0.63 10.17
CA GLU A 70 2.34 0.50 11.08
C GLU A 70 2.99 1.70 10.35
N ASP A 71 3.99 1.42 9.50
CA ASP A 71 4.63 2.40 8.63
C ASP A 71 3.62 3.05 7.66
N SER A 72 2.74 2.24 7.07
CA SER A 72 1.70 2.71 6.16
C SER A 72 0.72 3.63 6.87
N LEU A 73 0.28 3.24 8.07
CA LEU A 73 -0.66 4.04 8.85
C LEU A 73 -0.04 5.35 9.33
N LEU A 74 1.23 5.34 9.74
CA LEU A 74 1.96 6.56 10.07
C LEU A 74 2.03 7.53 8.86
N ASN A 75 2.35 7.00 7.67
CA ASN A 75 2.37 7.83 6.46
C ASN A 75 0.98 8.36 6.09
N ILE A 76 -0.10 7.63 6.37
CA ILE A 76 -1.47 8.11 6.20
C ILE A 76 -1.75 9.27 7.15
N GLN A 77 -1.43 9.14 8.44
CA GLN A 77 -1.61 10.21 9.43
C GLN A 77 -0.81 11.47 9.05
N ILE A 78 0.44 11.30 8.63
CA ILE A 78 1.29 12.40 8.15
C ILE A 78 0.71 12.98 6.86
N GLY A 79 0.16 12.16 5.96
CA GLY A 79 -0.47 12.57 4.73
C GLY A 79 -1.68 13.48 4.94
N CYS A 80 -2.45 13.25 6.01
CA CYS A 80 -3.54 14.14 6.43
C CYS A 80 -3.05 15.54 6.85
N GLN A 81 -1.77 15.72 7.14
CA GLN A 81 -1.18 17.04 7.39
C GLN A 81 -0.79 17.78 6.11
N GLN A 82 -1.05 17.23 4.93
CA GLN A 82 -0.78 17.79 3.61
C GLN A 82 0.69 18.21 3.40
N PRO A 83 1.66 17.33 3.64
CA PRO A 83 3.07 17.68 3.57
C PRO A 83 3.51 17.98 2.14
N ARG A 84 4.55 18.80 2.00
CA ARG A 84 5.33 18.91 0.75
C ARG A 84 6.43 17.86 0.77
N VAL A 85 6.42 16.98 -0.23
CA VAL A 85 7.35 15.84 -0.33
C VAL A 85 8.23 15.99 -1.55
N ARG A 86 9.54 15.85 -1.37
CA ARG A 86 10.53 15.81 -2.44
C ARG A 86 11.16 14.45 -2.57
N PHE A 87 11.31 13.99 -3.79
CA PHE A 87 12.04 12.77 -4.11
C PHE A 87 13.42 13.16 -4.68
N VAL A 88 14.48 12.59 -4.10
CA VAL A 88 15.86 12.81 -4.54
C VAL A 88 16.40 11.56 -5.19
N ASP A 89 17.11 11.71 -6.32
CA ASP A 89 17.76 10.59 -7.03
C ASP A 89 19.08 10.21 -6.34
N TYR A 90 18.94 9.73 -5.10
CA TYR A 90 20.05 9.30 -4.27
C TYR A 90 19.71 8.01 -3.54
N VAL A 91 20.64 7.06 -3.49
CA VAL A 91 20.48 5.82 -2.73
C VAL A 91 20.98 6.03 -1.31
N GLY A 92 20.09 6.47 -0.42
CA GLY A 92 20.39 6.82 0.96
C GLY A 92 20.16 5.73 2.00
N TYR A 93 19.61 4.58 1.61
CA TYR A 93 19.28 3.52 2.57
C TYR A 93 19.66 2.12 2.08
N GLY A 94 20.27 1.34 2.97
CA GLY A 94 20.58 -0.08 2.77
C GLY A 94 19.61 -0.97 3.54
N TYR A 95 18.68 -1.63 2.85
CA TYR A 95 17.73 -2.55 3.48
C TYR A 95 18.30 -3.97 3.58
N VAL A 96 18.71 -4.37 4.79
CA VAL A 96 19.22 -5.72 5.06
C VAL A 96 18.06 -6.70 5.20
N GLN A 97 17.99 -7.69 4.31
CA GLN A 97 16.99 -8.75 4.42
C GLN A 97 17.41 -9.81 5.44
N ARG A 98 16.60 -9.97 6.48
CA ARG A 98 16.79 -10.98 7.52
C ARG A 98 15.71 -12.05 7.43
N GLY A 99 16.05 -13.30 7.86
CA GLY A 99 15.04 -14.33 8.12
C GLY A 99 14.10 -13.88 9.24
N GLY A 100 12.81 -14.23 9.19
CA GLY A 100 11.84 -13.88 10.25
C GLY A 100 11.24 -12.46 10.16
N SER A 101 11.45 -11.73 9.07
CA SER A 101 10.81 -10.43 8.84
C SER A 101 9.28 -10.53 8.90
N ALA A 102 8.61 -9.59 9.60
CA ALA A 102 7.16 -9.47 9.71
C ALA A 102 6.44 -9.48 8.35
N ASN A 103 7.09 -8.96 7.30
CA ASN A 103 6.58 -8.99 5.92
C ASN A 103 6.37 -10.40 5.36
N ARG A 104 6.93 -11.45 5.96
CA ARG A 104 6.74 -12.86 5.58
C ARG A 104 5.61 -13.53 6.35
N SER A 105 5.07 -12.89 7.38
CA SER A 105 3.95 -13.44 8.15
C SER A 105 2.71 -13.61 7.27
N PRO A 106 1.92 -14.67 7.49
CA PRO A 106 0.63 -14.81 6.85
C PRO A 106 -0.25 -13.60 7.14
N LEU A 107 -0.96 -13.16 6.13
CA LEU A 107 -1.97 -12.12 6.23
C LEU A 107 -3.35 -12.82 6.20
N ASP A 108 -4.18 -12.57 7.20
CA ASP A 108 -5.57 -13.03 7.23
C ASP A 108 -6.53 -11.87 6.91
N ILE A 109 -7.77 -12.21 6.59
CA ILE A 109 -8.78 -11.23 6.21
C ILE A 109 -9.21 -10.36 7.40
N GLY A 110 -9.25 -10.93 8.60
CA GLY A 110 -9.57 -10.18 9.82
C GLY A 110 -8.55 -9.08 10.09
N TYR A 111 -7.29 -9.33 9.71
CA TYR A 111 -6.26 -8.30 9.78
C TYR A 111 -6.49 -7.16 8.78
N CYS A 112 -6.96 -7.48 7.57
CA CYS A 112 -7.32 -6.45 6.59
C CYS A 112 -8.49 -5.59 7.09
N VAL A 113 -9.49 -6.19 7.74
CA VAL A 113 -10.59 -5.48 8.39
C VAL A 113 -10.06 -4.54 9.46
N LYS A 114 -9.30 -5.06 10.43
CA LYS A 114 -8.72 -4.28 11.54
C LYS A 114 -7.86 -3.11 11.05
N PHE A 115 -7.06 -3.33 10.02
CA PHE A 115 -6.26 -2.26 9.42
C PHE A 115 -7.14 -1.18 8.78
N SER A 116 -8.18 -1.58 8.06
CA SER A 116 -9.12 -0.65 7.42
C SER A 116 -9.92 0.16 8.44
N GLU A 117 -10.26 -0.42 9.59
CA GLU A 117 -10.89 0.28 10.71
C GLU A 117 -9.97 1.37 11.28
N ALA A 118 -8.67 1.07 11.45
CA ALA A 118 -7.69 2.05 11.89
C ALA A 118 -7.54 3.21 10.87
N VAL A 119 -7.50 2.89 9.58
CA VAL A 119 -7.47 3.91 8.52
C VAL A 119 -8.75 4.74 8.51
N HIS A 120 -9.92 4.10 8.64
CA HIS A 120 -11.20 4.80 8.72
C HIS A 120 -11.22 5.79 9.89
N ALA A 121 -10.79 5.35 11.09
CA ALA A 121 -10.72 6.22 12.27
C ALA A 121 -9.83 7.45 12.02
N GLU A 122 -8.71 7.29 11.31
CA GLU A 122 -7.84 8.41 10.97
C GLU A 122 -8.47 9.34 9.92
N LEU A 123 -9.09 8.80 8.88
CA LEU A 123 -9.75 9.62 7.86
C LEU A 123 -10.94 10.40 8.44
N VAL A 124 -11.71 9.79 9.36
CA VAL A 124 -12.80 10.47 10.08
C VAL A 124 -12.27 11.60 10.96
N ARG A 125 -11.17 11.39 11.67
CA ARG A 125 -10.52 12.40 12.50
C ARG A 125 -10.05 13.62 11.68
N HIS A 126 -9.72 13.39 10.42
CA HIS A 126 -9.26 14.42 9.47
C HIS A 126 -10.30 14.72 8.39
N ARG A 127 -11.60 14.64 8.74
CA ARG A 127 -12.68 14.86 7.79
C ARG A 127 -12.67 16.27 7.19
N ASP A 128 -12.21 17.25 7.93
CA ASP A 128 -11.96 18.61 7.46
C ASP A 128 -10.97 18.69 6.30
N VAL A 129 -10.02 17.75 6.24
CA VAL A 129 -8.98 17.64 5.21
C VAL A 129 -9.42 16.77 4.03
N VAL A 130 -10.03 15.63 4.30
CA VAL A 130 -10.40 14.65 3.27
C VAL A 130 -11.76 14.93 2.63
N GLY A 131 -12.62 15.69 3.32
CA GLY A 131 -13.93 16.13 2.82
C GLY A 131 -14.84 14.95 2.45
N ASP A 132 -15.59 15.16 1.37
CA ASP A 132 -16.54 14.17 0.83
C ASP A 132 -15.84 12.96 0.17
N ARG A 133 -14.50 12.99 0.04
CA ARG A 133 -13.72 11.89 -0.53
C ARG A 133 -13.37 10.79 0.47
N LEU A 134 -13.82 10.88 1.71
CA LEU A 134 -13.50 9.93 2.78
C LEU A 134 -13.75 8.48 2.35
N GLU A 135 -14.96 8.17 1.87
CA GLU A 135 -15.33 6.81 1.47
C GLU A 135 -14.47 6.30 0.29
N PHE A 136 -14.19 7.16 -0.68
CA PHE A 136 -13.31 6.82 -1.79
C PHE A 136 -11.88 6.52 -1.32
N TYR A 137 -11.34 7.34 -0.42
CA TYR A 137 -9.99 7.12 0.13
C TYR A 137 -9.91 5.84 0.97
N LEU A 138 -10.95 5.56 1.75
CA LEU A 138 -11.06 4.31 2.49
C LEU A 138 -11.11 3.11 1.53
N LEU A 139 -11.88 3.21 0.45
CA LEU A 139 -11.98 2.16 -0.57
C LEU A 139 -10.62 1.90 -1.26
N LEU A 140 -9.86 2.94 -1.61
CA LEU A 140 -8.49 2.77 -2.16
C LEU A 140 -7.63 1.90 -1.25
N ASN A 141 -7.69 2.16 0.06
CA ASN A 141 -6.92 1.41 1.04
C ASN A 141 -7.45 -0.02 1.22
N LYS A 142 -8.77 -0.21 1.37
CA LYS A 142 -9.42 -1.53 1.46
C LYS A 142 -9.05 -2.41 0.27
N MET A 143 -9.18 -1.89 -0.96
CA MET A 143 -8.83 -2.60 -2.19
C MET A 143 -7.35 -2.97 -2.21
N ARG A 144 -6.47 -2.04 -1.83
CA ARG A 144 -5.03 -2.31 -1.81
C ARG A 144 -4.67 -3.44 -0.87
N TRP A 145 -5.16 -3.43 0.36
CA TRP A 145 -4.88 -4.48 1.34
C TRP A 145 -5.53 -5.81 0.96
N TYR A 146 -6.74 -5.77 0.42
CA TYR A 146 -7.40 -6.97 -0.08
C TYR A 146 -6.62 -7.62 -1.23
N LEU A 147 -6.13 -6.83 -2.19
CA LEU A 147 -5.26 -7.33 -3.26
C LEU A 147 -3.93 -7.89 -2.73
N VAL A 148 -3.36 -7.30 -1.68
CA VAL A 148 -2.18 -7.87 -1.01
C VAL A 148 -2.53 -9.21 -0.37
N TYR A 149 -3.68 -9.30 0.28
CA TYR A 149 -4.19 -10.54 0.85
C TYR A 149 -4.39 -11.61 -0.22
N LEU A 150 -5.11 -11.34 -1.29
CA LEU A 150 -5.33 -12.28 -2.40
C LEU A 150 -4.02 -12.83 -3.00
N ARG A 151 -2.98 -12.01 -3.03
CA ARG A 151 -1.66 -12.42 -3.54
C ARG A 151 -0.83 -13.24 -2.55
N LYS A 152 -1.11 -13.12 -1.27
CA LYS A 152 -0.35 -13.81 -0.19
C LYS A 152 -1.10 -14.99 0.38
N SER A 153 -2.43 -14.94 0.41
CA SER A 153 -3.24 -16.01 0.96
C SER A 153 -3.34 -17.16 -0.03
N HIS A 154 -3.42 -18.35 0.51
CA HIS A 154 -3.72 -19.57 -0.25
C HIS A 154 -5.19 -19.98 -0.07
N ASN A 155 -6.03 -19.07 0.44
CA ASN A 155 -7.43 -19.33 0.69
C ASN A 155 -8.29 -18.95 -0.52
N PRO A 156 -8.84 -19.91 -1.27
CA PRO A 156 -9.71 -19.65 -2.42
C PRO A 156 -11.11 -19.12 -2.03
N TRP A 157 -11.45 -19.11 -0.73
CA TRP A 157 -12.76 -18.70 -0.23
C TRP A 157 -12.78 -17.27 0.33
N ALA A 158 -11.72 -16.52 0.11
CA ALA A 158 -11.60 -15.16 0.59
C ALA A 158 -12.74 -14.23 0.15
N GLY A 159 -13.23 -14.39 -1.07
CA GLY A 159 -14.28 -13.58 -1.64
C GLY A 159 -15.68 -13.78 -1.04
N ASP A 160 -15.87 -14.80 -0.19
CA ASP A 160 -17.15 -15.04 0.49
C ASP A 160 -17.32 -14.21 1.76
N THR A 161 -16.29 -13.49 2.18
CA THR A 161 -16.37 -12.62 3.35
C THR A 161 -17.21 -11.37 3.07
N GLU A 162 -17.84 -10.83 4.10
CA GLU A 162 -18.57 -9.56 4.02
C GLU A 162 -17.66 -8.42 3.56
N PHE A 163 -16.44 -8.38 4.07
CA PHE A 163 -15.42 -7.41 3.68
C PHE A 163 -15.15 -7.43 2.17
N ALA A 164 -14.98 -8.62 1.58
CA ALA A 164 -14.74 -8.76 0.14
C ALA A 164 -15.97 -8.36 -0.69
N ARG A 165 -17.16 -8.72 -0.24
CA ARG A 165 -18.42 -8.32 -0.91
C ARG A 165 -18.61 -6.80 -0.88
N GLY A 166 -18.35 -6.16 0.25
CA GLY A 166 -18.39 -4.71 0.40
C GLY A 166 -17.43 -4.01 -0.56
N ILE A 167 -16.16 -4.44 -0.59
CA ILE A 167 -15.16 -3.89 -1.53
C ILE A 167 -15.62 -4.02 -2.98
N ASN A 168 -16.17 -5.18 -3.37
CA ASN A 168 -16.60 -5.40 -4.74
C ASN A 168 -17.80 -4.51 -5.14
N ALA A 169 -18.75 -4.28 -4.23
CA ALA A 169 -19.89 -3.39 -4.47
C ALA A 169 -19.45 -1.92 -4.59
N GLU A 170 -18.62 -1.45 -3.66
CA GLU A 170 -18.08 -0.10 -3.69
C GLU A 170 -17.17 0.14 -4.90
N ALA A 171 -16.33 -0.84 -5.28
CA ALA A 171 -15.46 -0.74 -6.44
C ALA A 171 -16.22 -0.62 -7.78
N GLU A 172 -17.38 -1.23 -7.91
CA GLU A 172 -18.23 -1.03 -9.09
C GLU A 172 -18.80 0.39 -9.13
N ARG A 173 -19.20 0.94 -7.98
CA ARG A 173 -19.72 2.32 -7.87
C ARG A 173 -18.68 3.36 -8.29
N TYR A 174 -17.41 3.17 -7.89
CA TYR A 174 -16.30 4.11 -8.16
C TYR A 174 -15.41 3.65 -9.32
N ARG A 175 -15.88 2.75 -10.17
CA ARG A 175 -15.05 2.06 -11.17
C ARG A 175 -14.25 3.00 -12.06
N ALA A 176 -14.91 4.00 -12.64
CA ALA A 176 -14.25 4.95 -13.55
C ALA A 176 -13.10 5.70 -12.86
N GLU A 177 -13.29 6.11 -11.61
CA GLU A 177 -12.27 6.80 -10.84
C GLU A 177 -11.12 5.88 -10.42
N LEU A 178 -11.41 4.62 -10.11
CA LEU A 178 -10.43 3.63 -9.66
C LEU A 178 -9.54 3.09 -10.79
N GLU A 179 -9.92 3.20 -12.05
CA GLU A 179 -9.15 2.69 -13.19
C GLU A 179 -7.73 3.29 -13.27
N GLY A 180 -7.54 4.53 -12.81
CA GLY A 180 -6.23 5.18 -12.73
C GLY A 180 -5.32 4.68 -11.60
N PHE A 181 -5.86 3.98 -10.60
CA PHE A 181 -5.14 3.55 -9.41
C PHE A 181 -4.69 2.09 -9.44
N PHE A 182 -5.42 1.22 -10.13
CA PHE A 182 -5.20 -0.21 -10.12
C PHE A 182 -4.93 -0.75 -11.52
N SER A 183 -4.00 -1.70 -11.61
CA SER A 183 -3.63 -2.31 -12.88
C SER A 183 -4.74 -3.24 -13.41
N ARG A 184 -4.70 -3.54 -14.74
CA ARG A 184 -5.59 -4.54 -15.33
C ARG A 184 -5.52 -5.90 -14.63
N CYS A 185 -4.34 -6.27 -14.13
CA CYS A 185 -4.16 -7.50 -13.36
C CYS A 185 -4.83 -7.45 -11.99
N ASP A 186 -4.87 -6.28 -11.34
CA ASP A 186 -5.60 -6.10 -10.09
C ASP A 186 -7.10 -6.29 -10.29
N TRP A 187 -7.65 -5.67 -11.32
CA TRP A 187 -9.04 -5.83 -11.71
C TRP A 187 -9.39 -7.27 -12.12
N LEU A 188 -8.48 -7.95 -12.81
CA LEU A 188 -8.66 -9.38 -13.12
C LEU A 188 -8.74 -10.22 -11.84
N LEU A 189 -7.84 -10.01 -10.88
CA LEU A 189 -7.87 -10.74 -9.60
C LEU A 189 -9.18 -10.53 -8.85
N LEU A 190 -9.66 -9.29 -8.74
CA LEU A 190 -10.95 -8.99 -8.11
C LEU A 190 -12.13 -9.65 -8.84
N ARG A 191 -12.13 -9.62 -10.17
CA ARG A 191 -13.16 -10.27 -10.99
C ARG A 191 -13.17 -11.79 -10.79
N MET A 192 -12.00 -12.42 -10.75
CA MET A 192 -11.88 -13.87 -10.54
C MET A 192 -12.32 -14.25 -9.14
N ASP A 193 -11.94 -13.49 -8.12
CA ASP A 193 -12.33 -13.74 -6.74
C ASP A 193 -13.85 -13.60 -6.52
N ARG A 194 -14.49 -12.63 -7.16
CA ARG A 194 -15.94 -12.45 -7.15
C ARG A 194 -16.72 -13.63 -7.74
N ARG A 195 -16.12 -14.36 -8.71
CA ARG A 195 -16.75 -15.53 -9.37
C ARG A 195 -16.24 -16.81 -8.74
N ARG A 196 -17.10 -17.49 -7.95
CA ARG A 196 -16.76 -18.71 -7.21
C ARG A 196 -15.99 -19.74 -8.02
N TRP A 197 -16.43 -20.01 -9.26
CA TRP A 197 -15.82 -21.00 -10.15
C TRP A 197 -14.43 -20.58 -10.69
N MET A 198 -14.09 -19.27 -10.66
CA MET A 198 -12.79 -18.74 -11.09
C MET A 198 -11.77 -18.65 -9.96
N ARG A 199 -12.17 -18.81 -8.71
CA ARG A 199 -11.31 -18.63 -7.53
C ARG A 199 -10.04 -19.50 -7.52
N PRO A 200 -10.09 -20.78 -7.95
CA PRO A 200 -8.85 -21.56 -8.09
C PRO A 200 -7.82 -20.90 -9.00
N GLY A 201 -8.28 -20.16 -10.01
CA GLY A 201 -7.42 -19.37 -10.91
C GLY A 201 -6.74 -18.19 -10.23
N VAL A 202 -7.28 -17.64 -9.14
CA VAL A 202 -6.64 -16.53 -8.39
C VAL A 202 -5.24 -16.96 -7.91
N LEU A 203 -5.12 -18.18 -7.41
CA LEU A 203 -3.82 -18.74 -7.01
C LEU A 203 -2.86 -18.86 -8.18
N ALA A 204 -3.32 -19.37 -9.32
CA ALA A 204 -2.51 -19.51 -10.53
C ALA A 204 -2.03 -18.13 -11.02
N VAL A 205 -2.94 -17.16 -11.17
CA VAL A 205 -2.60 -15.79 -11.61
C VAL A 205 -1.67 -15.12 -10.61
N SER A 206 -1.93 -15.20 -9.31
CA SER A 206 -1.08 -14.60 -8.29
C SER A 206 0.32 -15.23 -8.26
N THR A 207 0.43 -16.52 -8.54
CA THR A 207 1.70 -17.24 -8.65
C THR A 207 2.46 -16.82 -9.90
N LEU A 208 1.80 -16.76 -11.06
CA LEU A 208 2.38 -16.28 -12.32
C LEU A 208 2.87 -14.83 -12.20
N MET A 209 2.11 -13.95 -11.54
CA MET A 209 2.54 -12.58 -11.27
C MET A 209 3.81 -12.50 -10.39
N ARG A 210 3.94 -13.41 -9.42
CA ARG A 210 5.17 -13.53 -8.61
C ARG A 210 6.35 -14.01 -9.44
N TRP A 211 6.15 -15.02 -10.27
CA TRP A 211 7.16 -15.56 -11.16
C TRP A 211 7.60 -14.57 -12.23
N GLY A 212 6.67 -13.86 -12.86
CA GLY A 212 6.97 -12.80 -13.83
C GLY A 212 7.83 -11.69 -13.23
N LYS A 213 7.55 -11.28 -11.98
CA LYS A 213 8.41 -10.33 -11.25
C LYS A 213 9.80 -10.89 -10.97
N SER A 214 9.89 -12.18 -10.63
CA SER A 214 11.17 -12.86 -10.40
C SER A 214 11.96 -12.99 -11.70
N LEU A 215 11.31 -13.35 -12.80
CA LEU A 215 11.95 -13.49 -14.11
C LEU A 215 12.46 -12.15 -14.63
N LYS A 216 11.62 -11.10 -14.55
CA LYS A 216 12.04 -9.73 -14.89
C LYS A 216 13.27 -9.28 -14.09
N ARG A 217 13.34 -9.64 -12.81
CA ARG A 217 14.53 -9.37 -11.97
C ARG A 217 15.77 -10.12 -12.41
N ARG A 218 15.63 -11.32 -13.00
CA ARG A 218 16.76 -12.11 -13.52
C ARG A 218 17.25 -11.61 -14.88
N LEU A 219 16.33 -11.11 -15.71
CA LEU A 219 16.65 -10.58 -17.05
C LEU A 219 17.19 -9.14 -17.04
N THR A 220 17.03 -8.42 -15.93
CA THR A 220 17.55 -7.05 -15.76
C THR A 220 18.84 -7.03 -14.91
N ARG A 221 19.45 -8.17 -14.68
CA ARG A 221 20.81 -8.37 -14.18
C ARG A 221 21.77 -8.56 -15.36
#